data_10001ac9cf45059b40429df3b979a97f
#
_entry.id   10001ac9cf45059b40429df3b979a97f
#
_cell.length_a   1.000
_cell.length_b   1.000
_cell.length_c   1.000
_cell.angle_alpha   90.00
_cell.angle_beta   90.00
_cell.angle_gamma   90.00
#
_symmetry.space_group_name_H-M   'P 1'
#
loop_
_entity.id
_entity.type
_entity.pdbx_description
1 polymer ?
#
loop_
_entity_poly.entity_id
_entity_poly.type
_entity_poly.pdbx_seq_one_letter_code
_entity_poly.pdbx_strand_id
1 'polypeptide(L)'
;PKGVGALYIKNGIEVEKFINGGHQEKDRRAGTENVAGIVGLGKAAEIVRKNMETHIRNLSKVRDYYIKKVQKEIPNIRINGSMENRLPGNANISFKGVNASELIFKLDERGICVSSGSACSSGNTNPSHVLTAMNVPEVYLNSAIRTTFGDNNTFEQVDYVVKILKQIIN
;
A
#
# COMPACT_ATOMS: atom_id res chain seq x y z
N PRO A 1 -6.38 6.85 14.49
CA PRO A 1 -7.20 8.04 14.17
C PRO A 1 -6.42 9.04 13.31
N LYS A 2 -7.12 9.89 12.55
CA LYS A 2 -6.51 10.99 11.80
C LYS A 2 -6.16 12.16 12.73
N GLY A 3 -5.17 12.98 12.35
CA GLY A 3 -4.77 14.16 13.11
C GLY A 3 -3.91 13.86 14.36
N VAL A 4 -3.31 12.68 14.42
CA VAL A 4 -2.37 12.29 15.47
C VAL A 4 -1.22 11.50 14.88
N GLY A 5 -0.03 11.68 15.43
CA GLY A 5 1.18 10.95 15.03
C GLY A 5 2.12 10.81 16.22
N ALA A 6 3.15 9.98 16.04
CA ALA A 6 4.19 9.78 17.03
C ALA A 6 5.57 9.85 16.36
N LEU A 7 6.53 10.42 17.07
CA LEU A 7 7.92 10.48 16.65
C LEU A 7 8.79 9.82 17.73
N TYR A 8 9.56 8.83 17.37
CA TYR A 8 10.60 8.26 18.23
C TYR A 8 11.91 9.03 18.03
N ILE A 9 12.47 9.51 19.11
CA ILE A 9 13.77 10.17 19.12
C ILE A 9 14.68 9.42 20.07
N LYS A 10 15.79 8.89 19.55
CA LYS A 10 16.82 8.24 20.38
C LYS A 10 17.42 9.25 21.33
N ASN A 11 17.74 8.81 22.55
CA ASN A 11 18.42 9.67 23.54
C ASN A 11 19.73 10.23 22.99
N GLY A 12 19.96 11.53 23.23
CA GLY A 12 21.14 12.24 22.74
C GLY A 12 21.01 12.82 21.32
N ILE A 13 19.87 12.60 20.66
CA ILE A 13 19.58 13.28 19.38
C ILE A 13 18.80 14.56 19.66
N GLU A 14 19.31 15.68 19.19
CA GLU A 14 18.62 16.96 19.22
C GLU A 14 17.82 17.14 17.92
N VAL A 15 16.58 17.59 18.07
CA VAL A 15 15.68 17.88 16.94
C VAL A 15 15.12 19.27 17.14
N GLU A 16 15.28 20.13 16.15
CA GLU A 16 14.69 21.48 16.17
C GLU A 16 13.17 21.44 16.14
N LYS A 17 12.55 22.37 16.88
CA LYS A 17 11.11 22.56 16.81
C LYS A 17 10.71 23.02 15.43
N PHE A 18 9.72 22.31 14.83
CA PHE A 18 9.05 22.81 13.64
C PHE A 18 7.89 23.77 13.98
N ILE A 19 7.17 23.50 15.08
CA ILE A 19 6.08 24.34 15.57
C ILE A 19 6.55 25.06 16.82
N ASN A 20 6.64 26.38 16.73
CA ASN A 20 7.08 27.26 17.82
C ASN A 20 5.89 27.70 18.67
N GLY A 21 6.12 27.98 19.98
CA GLY A 21 5.12 28.38 20.95
C GLY A 21 5.41 27.85 22.35
N GLY A 22 4.43 27.24 23.01
CA GLY A 22 4.56 26.69 24.34
C GLY A 22 5.57 25.54 24.47
N HIS A 23 5.77 25.05 25.69
CA HIS A 23 6.79 24.06 26.03
C HIS A 23 6.28 22.60 26.05
N GLN A 24 5.17 22.32 25.35
CA GLN A 24 4.60 20.99 25.30
C GLN A 24 5.59 19.98 24.66
N GLU A 25 5.35 18.68 24.90
CA GLU A 25 6.19 17.58 24.42
C GLU A 25 7.68 17.75 24.76
N LYS A 26 7.96 18.20 26.00
CA LYS A 26 9.33 18.50 26.48
C LYS A 26 10.06 19.50 25.57
N ASP A 27 9.37 20.56 25.20
CA ASP A 27 9.87 21.64 24.36
C ASP A 27 10.17 21.23 22.90
N ARG A 28 9.56 20.17 22.40
CA ARG A 28 9.80 19.66 21.05
C ARG A 28 8.69 20.01 20.06
N ARG A 29 7.46 20.22 20.55
CA ARG A 29 6.30 20.56 19.72
C ARG A 29 5.31 21.39 20.53
N ALA A 30 5.13 22.64 20.15
CA ALA A 30 4.18 23.53 20.80
C ALA A 30 2.71 23.19 20.47
N GLY A 31 1.80 23.68 21.30
CA GLY A 31 0.36 23.51 21.18
C GLY A 31 -0.18 22.43 22.12
N THR A 32 -1.41 22.62 22.58
CA THR A 32 -2.12 21.70 23.47
C THR A 32 -2.18 20.29 22.88
N GLU A 33 -1.95 19.29 23.71
CA GLU A 33 -1.95 17.90 23.31
C GLU A 33 -3.34 17.44 22.86
N ASN A 34 -3.42 16.74 21.74
CA ASN A 34 -4.64 16.06 21.28
C ASN A 34 -4.83 14.76 22.08
N VAL A 35 -5.25 14.88 23.32
CA VAL A 35 -5.36 13.74 24.25
C VAL A 35 -6.23 12.62 23.69
N ALA A 36 -7.38 12.95 23.12
CA ALA A 36 -8.29 11.95 22.53
C ALA A 36 -7.64 11.20 21.36
N GLY A 37 -6.93 11.91 20.48
CA GLY A 37 -6.19 11.31 19.36
C GLY A 37 -5.03 10.43 19.86
N ILE A 38 -4.29 10.89 20.87
CA ILE A 38 -3.17 10.14 21.46
C ILE A 38 -3.65 8.83 22.10
N VAL A 39 -4.72 8.86 22.87
CA VAL A 39 -5.33 7.66 23.46
C VAL A 39 -5.82 6.70 22.37
N GLY A 40 -6.48 7.23 21.34
CA GLY A 40 -6.94 6.45 20.21
C GLY A 40 -5.79 5.79 19.42
N LEU A 41 -4.68 6.50 19.22
CA LEU A 41 -3.47 5.95 18.60
C LEU A 41 -2.86 4.82 19.44
N GLY A 42 -2.74 5.03 20.76
CA GLY A 42 -2.26 4.01 21.69
C GLY A 42 -3.13 2.75 21.66
N LYS A 43 -4.47 2.91 21.63
CA LYS A 43 -5.39 1.75 21.53
C LYS A 43 -5.28 1.03 20.19
N ALA A 44 -5.14 1.76 19.10
CA ALA A 44 -4.94 1.15 17.78
C ALA A 44 -3.62 0.34 17.73
N ALA A 45 -2.53 0.88 18.29
CA ALA A 45 -1.25 0.18 18.39
C ALA A 45 -1.34 -1.11 19.24
N GLU A 46 -2.08 -1.06 20.36
CA GLU A 46 -2.35 -2.25 21.19
C GLU A 46 -3.09 -3.35 20.41
N ILE A 47 -4.14 -2.98 19.66
CA ILE A 47 -4.94 -3.92 18.85
C ILE A 47 -4.07 -4.56 17.77
N VAL A 48 -3.29 -3.74 17.04
CA VAL A 48 -2.39 -4.24 16.00
C VAL A 48 -1.37 -5.22 16.59
N ARG A 49 -0.74 -4.87 17.71
CA ARG A 49 0.24 -5.73 18.38
C ARG A 49 -0.35 -7.09 18.78
N LYS A 50 -1.55 -7.10 19.34
CA LYS A 50 -2.23 -8.34 19.78
C LYS A 50 -2.56 -9.27 18.63
N ASN A 51 -2.92 -8.72 17.47
CA ASN A 51 -3.44 -9.47 16.34
C ASN A 51 -2.43 -9.65 15.20
N MET A 52 -1.21 -9.12 15.34
CA MET A 52 -0.24 -8.96 14.25
C MET A 52 0.03 -10.27 13.50
N GLU A 53 0.32 -11.37 14.20
CA GLU A 53 0.66 -12.64 13.55
C GLU A 53 -0.50 -13.23 12.75
N THR A 54 -1.71 -13.16 13.31
CA THR A 54 -2.93 -13.62 12.63
C THR A 54 -3.23 -12.76 11.41
N HIS A 55 -3.08 -11.47 11.55
CA HIS A 55 -3.24 -10.46 10.50
C HIS A 55 -2.26 -10.72 9.34
N ILE A 56 -0.97 -10.82 9.65
CA ILE A 56 0.07 -11.15 8.65
C ILE A 56 -0.27 -12.43 7.90
N ARG A 57 -0.63 -13.49 8.62
CA ARG A 57 -0.96 -14.79 8.03
C ARG A 57 -2.17 -14.72 7.10
N ASN A 58 -3.24 -14.03 7.50
CA ASN A 58 -4.46 -13.93 6.72
C ASN A 58 -4.24 -13.07 5.46
N LEU A 59 -3.62 -11.92 5.60
CA LEU A 59 -3.29 -11.04 4.46
C LEU A 59 -2.38 -11.74 3.46
N SER A 60 -1.36 -12.46 3.94
CA SER A 60 -0.46 -13.21 3.06
C SER A 60 -1.19 -14.27 2.26
N LYS A 61 -2.14 -15.01 2.87
CA LYS A 61 -2.95 -16.01 2.16
C LYS A 61 -3.76 -15.40 1.02
N VAL A 62 -4.45 -14.29 1.25
CA VAL A 62 -5.26 -13.61 0.23
C VAL A 62 -4.38 -13.05 -0.89
N ARG A 63 -3.28 -12.39 -0.54
CA ARG A 63 -2.28 -11.88 -1.49
C ARG A 63 -1.70 -13.00 -2.36
N ASP A 64 -1.26 -14.08 -1.75
CA ASP A 64 -0.61 -15.18 -2.48
C ASP A 64 -1.61 -15.90 -3.40
N TYR A 65 -2.85 -16.03 -2.97
CA TYR A 65 -3.93 -16.53 -3.81
C TYR A 65 -4.14 -15.63 -5.04
N TYR A 66 -4.20 -14.32 -4.85
CA TYR A 66 -4.31 -13.36 -5.93
C TYR A 66 -3.14 -13.47 -6.91
N ILE A 67 -1.90 -13.45 -6.42
CA ILE A 67 -0.71 -13.55 -7.26
C ILE A 67 -0.73 -14.84 -8.08
N LYS A 68 -0.99 -15.99 -7.44
CA LYS A 68 -1.07 -17.29 -8.12
C LYS A 68 -2.14 -17.33 -9.21
N LYS A 69 -3.31 -16.76 -8.96
CA LYS A 69 -4.38 -16.70 -9.96
C LYS A 69 -4.03 -15.80 -11.13
N VAL A 70 -3.51 -14.61 -10.88
CA VAL A 70 -3.07 -13.70 -11.94
C VAL A 70 -1.99 -14.36 -12.80
N GLN A 71 -0.99 -15.01 -12.20
CA GLN A 71 0.05 -15.75 -12.93
C GLN A 71 -0.51 -16.88 -13.81
N LYS A 72 -1.54 -17.57 -13.33
CA LYS A 72 -2.15 -18.67 -14.06
C LYS A 72 -3.04 -18.21 -15.21
N GLU A 73 -3.76 -17.09 -15.06
CA GLU A 73 -4.85 -16.71 -15.94
C GLU A 73 -4.51 -15.56 -16.89
N ILE A 74 -3.48 -14.77 -16.58
CA ILE A 74 -3.10 -13.60 -17.38
C ILE A 74 -1.65 -13.78 -17.87
N PRO A 75 -1.42 -13.83 -19.18
CA PRO A 75 -0.07 -13.96 -19.73
C PRO A 75 0.71 -12.65 -19.66
N ASN A 76 2.02 -12.74 -19.87
CA ASN A 76 2.92 -11.58 -20.01
C ASN A 76 2.88 -10.61 -18.81
N ILE A 77 2.82 -11.14 -17.61
CA ILE A 77 2.90 -10.35 -16.37
C ILE A 77 4.31 -10.40 -15.77
N ARG A 78 4.59 -9.42 -14.93
CA ARG A 78 5.76 -9.38 -14.06
C ARG A 78 5.33 -9.05 -12.63
N ILE A 79 5.73 -9.86 -11.66
CA ILE A 79 5.61 -9.52 -10.24
C ILE A 79 6.81 -8.67 -9.87
N ASN A 80 6.56 -7.47 -9.35
CA ASN A 80 7.58 -6.54 -8.93
C ASN A 80 7.94 -6.75 -7.46
N GLY A 81 9.22 -6.88 -7.15
CA GLY A 81 9.76 -7.10 -5.81
C GLY A 81 9.86 -8.57 -5.39
N SER A 82 10.43 -8.79 -4.22
CA SER A 82 10.62 -10.13 -3.63
C SER A 82 9.28 -10.76 -3.25
N MET A 83 9.18 -12.07 -3.37
CA MET A 83 8.03 -12.83 -2.86
C MET A 83 8.17 -13.16 -1.36
N GLU A 84 9.40 -13.26 -0.87
CA GLU A 84 9.71 -13.58 0.52
C GLU A 84 9.71 -12.34 1.41
N ASN A 85 10.43 -11.29 0.99
CA ASN A 85 10.58 -10.04 1.74
C ASN A 85 9.56 -9.00 1.22
N ARG A 86 8.29 -9.18 1.57
CA ARG A 86 7.18 -8.36 1.09
C ARG A 86 6.21 -8.04 2.23
N LEU A 87 5.61 -6.85 2.20
CA LEU A 87 4.48 -6.55 3.09
C LEU A 87 3.34 -7.53 2.86
N PRO A 88 2.70 -8.05 3.93
CA PRO A 88 1.71 -9.13 3.85
C PRO A 88 0.58 -8.87 2.86
N GLY A 89 0.03 -7.68 2.86
CA GLY A 89 -1.12 -7.31 2.03
C GLY A 89 -0.77 -6.61 0.71
N ASN A 90 0.49 -6.63 0.25
CA ASN A 90 0.90 -5.89 -0.95
C ASN A 90 1.21 -6.81 -2.13
N ALA A 91 0.57 -6.56 -3.28
CA ALA A 91 0.95 -7.12 -4.57
C ALA A 91 1.19 -5.98 -5.57
N ASN A 92 2.33 -6.00 -6.25
CA ASN A 92 2.62 -5.08 -7.34
C ASN A 92 2.92 -5.91 -8.59
N ILE A 93 2.07 -5.77 -9.60
CA ILE A 93 2.12 -6.57 -10.83
C ILE A 93 2.05 -5.64 -12.03
N SER A 94 2.97 -5.83 -12.96
CA SER A 94 2.96 -5.16 -14.27
C SER A 94 2.37 -6.08 -15.34
N PHE A 95 1.60 -5.51 -16.25
CA PHE A 95 0.92 -6.20 -17.35
C PHE A 95 1.46 -5.67 -18.67
N LYS A 96 2.26 -6.45 -19.39
CA LYS A 96 2.93 -6.02 -20.63
C LYS A 96 1.93 -5.50 -21.66
N GLY A 97 2.18 -4.30 -22.17
CA GLY A 97 1.35 -3.69 -23.22
C GLY A 97 0.08 -3.01 -22.71
N VAL A 98 -0.12 -2.95 -21.38
CA VAL A 98 -1.29 -2.32 -20.77
C VAL A 98 -0.91 -0.95 -20.18
N ASN A 99 -1.76 0.06 -20.39
CA ASN A 99 -1.64 1.34 -19.72
C ASN A 99 -2.27 1.25 -18.32
N ALA A 100 -1.47 1.51 -17.27
CA ALA A 100 -1.95 1.39 -15.89
C ALA A 100 -3.10 2.36 -15.57
N SER A 101 -3.08 3.58 -16.10
CA SER A 101 -4.13 4.58 -15.84
C SER A 101 -5.47 4.15 -16.43
N GLU A 102 -5.45 3.65 -17.66
CA GLU A 102 -6.66 3.12 -18.30
C GLU A 102 -7.19 1.87 -17.59
N LEU A 103 -6.28 1.00 -17.16
CA LEU A 103 -6.65 -0.21 -16.42
C LEU A 103 -7.30 0.14 -15.08
N ILE A 104 -6.74 1.10 -14.34
CA ILE A 104 -7.30 1.59 -13.07
C ILE A 104 -8.71 2.14 -13.29
N PHE A 105 -8.91 2.97 -14.31
CA PHE A 105 -10.21 3.54 -14.63
C PHE A 105 -11.25 2.46 -14.92
N LYS A 106 -10.93 1.50 -15.78
CA LYS A 106 -11.82 0.37 -16.10
C LYS A 106 -12.12 -0.55 -14.90
N LEU A 107 -11.17 -0.67 -13.97
CA LEU A 107 -11.36 -1.42 -12.72
C LEU A 107 -12.28 -0.66 -11.75
N ASP A 108 -12.10 0.66 -11.65
CA ASP A 108 -12.94 1.53 -10.80
C ASP A 108 -14.41 1.50 -11.23
N GLU A 109 -14.69 1.52 -12.53
CA GLU A 109 -16.05 1.33 -13.08
C GLU A 109 -16.70 -0.01 -12.68
N ARG A 110 -15.90 -0.98 -12.24
CA ARG A 110 -16.36 -2.30 -11.77
C ARG A 110 -16.29 -2.43 -10.25
N GLY A 111 -16.09 -1.30 -9.53
CA GLY A 111 -16.00 -1.25 -8.08
C GLY A 111 -14.69 -1.81 -7.50
N ILE A 112 -13.62 -1.88 -8.31
CA ILE A 112 -12.31 -2.40 -7.91
C ILE A 112 -11.32 -1.24 -7.79
N CYS A 113 -10.97 -0.90 -6.55
CA CYS A 113 -10.01 0.17 -6.24
C CYS A 113 -8.59 -0.38 -6.15
N VAL A 114 -7.72 0.09 -7.04
CA VAL A 114 -6.28 -0.21 -7.09
C VAL A 114 -5.49 1.08 -7.35
N SER A 115 -4.17 1.01 -7.37
CA SER A 115 -3.33 2.18 -7.60
C SER A 115 -2.15 1.87 -8.53
N SER A 116 -1.72 2.86 -9.31
CA SER A 116 -0.43 2.84 -10.00
C SER A 116 0.60 3.57 -9.14
N GLY A 117 1.69 2.91 -8.76
CA GLY A 117 2.75 3.54 -7.99
C GLY A 117 2.31 4.06 -6.61
N SER A 118 2.61 5.33 -6.30
CA SER A 118 2.13 6.00 -5.09
C SER A 118 0.70 6.51 -5.29
N ALA A 119 -0.21 6.14 -4.39
CA ALA A 119 -1.60 6.62 -4.45
C ALA A 119 -1.72 8.15 -4.36
N CYS A 120 -0.77 8.81 -3.69
CA CYS A 120 -0.73 10.27 -3.54
C CYS A 120 -0.22 10.99 -4.80
N SER A 121 0.33 10.27 -5.77
CA SER A 121 0.87 10.81 -7.03
C SER A 121 -0.04 10.46 -8.23
N SER A 122 -1.30 10.15 -7.99
CA SER A 122 -2.30 9.90 -9.02
C SER A 122 -2.48 11.18 -9.87
N GLY A 123 -2.02 11.14 -11.11
CA GLY A 123 -1.94 12.31 -12.01
C GLY A 123 -0.54 12.58 -12.57
N ASN A 124 0.50 11.95 -12.00
CA ASN A 124 1.84 12.00 -12.57
C ASN A 124 1.99 10.87 -13.61
N THR A 125 2.25 11.24 -14.86
CA THR A 125 2.45 10.30 -15.97
C THR A 125 3.83 9.65 -15.97
N ASN A 126 4.73 10.07 -15.09
CA ASN A 126 6.07 9.52 -15.01
C ASN A 126 6.06 8.12 -14.36
N PRO A 127 6.93 7.21 -14.82
CA PRO A 127 7.11 5.90 -14.20
C PRO A 127 7.45 6.02 -12.71
N SER A 128 7.06 5.04 -11.92
CA SER A 128 7.43 4.98 -10.50
C SER A 128 8.95 4.98 -10.34
N HIS A 129 9.49 5.98 -9.64
CA HIS A 129 10.93 6.03 -9.31
C HIS A 129 11.41 4.77 -8.57
N VAL A 130 10.55 4.13 -7.80
CA VAL A 130 10.85 2.86 -7.12
C VAL A 130 11.05 1.74 -8.13
N LEU A 131 10.14 1.59 -9.10
CA LEU A 131 10.27 0.56 -10.13
C LEU A 131 11.48 0.80 -11.04
N THR A 132 11.78 2.07 -11.33
CA THR A 132 12.98 2.46 -12.06
C THR A 132 14.25 2.08 -11.28
N ALA A 133 14.32 2.40 -9.99
CA ALA A 133 15.44 2.03 -9.12
C ALA A 133 15.58 0.50 -8.95
N MET A 134 14.51 -0.26 -9.09
CA MET A 134 14.51 -1.72 -9.11
C MET A 134 14.89 -2.32 -10.45
N ASN A 135 15.27 -1.50 -11.45
CA ASN A 135 15.60 -1.92 -12.81
C ASN A 135 14.48 -2.76 -13.46
N VAL A 136 13.22 -2.38 -13.24
CA VAL A 136 12.09 -3.00 -13.95
C VAL A 136 12.19 -2.63 -15.42
N PRO A 137 12.14 -3.61 -16.36
CA PRO A 137 12.23 -3.32 -17.78
C PRO A 137 11.18 -2.30 -18.24
N GLU A 138 11.55 -1.40 -19.16
CA GLU A 138 10.72 -0.28 -19.61
C GLU A 138 9.31 -0.71 -20.05
N VAL A 139 9.21 -1.85 -20.73
CA VAL A 139 7.93 -2.43 -21.19
C VAL A 139 6.94 -2.74 -20.07
N TYR A 140 7.39 -2.73 -18.81
CA TYR A 140 6.58 -3.00 -17.62
C TYR A 140 6.42 -1.78 -16.70
N LEU A 141 7.18 -0.69 -16.90
CA LEU A 141 7.17 0.44 -15.98
C LEU A 141 5.82 1.14 -15.90
N ASN A 142 5.18 1.37 -17.05
CA ASN A 142 3.91 2.12 -17.15
C ASN A 142 2.66 1.24 -17.02
N SER A 143 2.85 -0.05 -16.72
CA SER A 143 1.76 -1.02 -16.62
C SER A 143 1.60 -1.61 -15.22
N ALA A 144 2.30 -1.05 -14.24
CA ALA A 144 2.31 -1.57 -12.88
C ALA A 144 1.07 -1.16 -12.09
N ILE A 145 0.36 -2.15 -11.56
CA ILE A 145 -0.76 -1.98 -10.63
C ILE A 145 -0.35 -2.46 -9.25
N ARG A 146 -0.58 -1.62 -8.25
CA ARG A 146 -0.45 -1.99 -6.84
C ARG A 146 -1.82 -2.35 -6.28
N THR A 147 -2.00 -3.61 -5.93
CA THR A 147 -3.17 -4.12 -5.23
C THR A 147 -2.81 -4.29 -3.75
N THR A 148 -3.58 -3.70 -2.86
CA THR A 148 -3.37 -3.78 -1.41
C THR A 148 -4.58 -4.42 -0.75
N PHE A 149 -4.34 -5.47 0.02
CA PHE A 149 -5.37 -6.22 0.73
C PHE A 149 -5.48 -5.78 2.18
N GLY A 150 -6.70 -5.73 2.68
CA GLY A 150 -7.05 -5.52 4.09
C GLY A 150 -7.76 -6.75 4.69
N ASP A 151 -8.06 -6.69 5.98
CA ASP A 151 -8.64 -7.81 6.74
C ASP A 151 -9.98 -8.32 6.20
N ASN A 152 -10.72 -7.47 5.53
CA ASN A 152 -12.05 -7.78 5.03
C ASN A 152 -12.04 -8.34 3.60
N ASN A 153 -10.87 -8.49 2.97
CA ASN A 153 -10.79 -9.05 1.63
C ASN A 153 -10.89 -10.57 1.66
N THR A 154 -11.70 -11.12 0.74
CA THR A 154 -12.00 -12.53 0.62
C THR A 154 -11.43 -13.15 -0.66
N PHE A 155 -11.39 -14.48 -0.73
CA PHE A 155 -10.99 -15.21 -1.93
C PHE A 155 -11.97 -15.00 -3.09
N GLU A 156 -13.27 -14.87 -2.81
CA GLU A 156 -14.31 -14.60 -3.80
C GLU A 156 -14.11 -13.22 -4.44
N GLN A 157 -13.71 -12.21 -3.65
CA GLN A 157 -13.34 -10.90 -4.19
C GLN A 157 -12.11 -10.98 -5.09
N VAL A 158 -11.11 -11.78 -4.72
CA VAL A 158 -9.95 -12.05 -5.58
C VAL A 158 -10.37 -12.69 -6.89
N ASP A 159 -11.26 -13.69 -6.85
CA ASP A 159 -11.79 -14.36 -8.03
C ASP A 159 -12.48 -13.37 -8.97
N TYR A 160 -13.28 -12.47 -8.40
CA TYR A 160 -13.94 -11.41 -9.16
C TYR A 160 -12.91 -10.48 -9.82
N VAL A 161 -11.92 -10.00 -9.07
CA VAL A 161 -10.88 -9.09 -9.59
C VAL A 161 -10.11 -9.74 -10.74
N VAL A 162 -9.70 -11.01 -10.60
CA VAL A 162 -8.94 -11.71 -11.65
C VAL A 162 -9.79 -11.94 -12.91
N LYS A 163 -11.07 -12.27 -12.73
CA LYS A 163 -12.01 -12.38 -13.85
C LYS A 163 -12.13 -11.07 -14.62
N ILE A 164 -12.28 -9.94 -13.91
CA ILE A 164 -12.39 -8.61 -14.55
C ILE A 164 -11.07 -8.20 -15.21
N LEU A 165 -9.92 -8.41 -14.55
CA LEU A 165 -8.61 -8.16 -15.16
C LEU A 165 -8.45 -8.92 -16.49
N LYS A 166 -8.83 -10.18 -16.53
CA LYS A 166 -8.77 -11.01 -17.73
C LYS A 166 -9.66 -10.48 -18.85
N GLN A 167 -10.85 -9.96 -18.55
CA GLN A 167 -11.75 -9.36 -19.52
C GLN A 167 -11.24 -8.05 -20.10
N ILE A 168 -10.49 -7.27 -19.30
CA ILE A 168 -9.98 -5.96 -19.73
C ILE A 168 -8.68 -6.11 -20.54
N ILE A 169 -7.86 -7.10 -20.22
CA ILE A 169 -6.50 -7.25 -20.77
C ILE A 169 -6.49 -8.10 -22.06
N ASN A 170 -7.39 -9.07 -22.18
CA ASN A 170 -7.55 -9.91 -23.38
C ASN A 170 -8.55 -9.30 -24.37
#